data_fc68e8acc898ad6d08b326f6fc4c3832
#
_entry.id   fc68e8acc898ad6d08b326f6fc4c3832
#
_cell.length_a   1.000
_cell.length_b   1.000
_cell.length_c   1.000
_cell.angle_alpha   90.00
_cell.angle_beta   90.00
_cell.angle_gamma   90.00
#
_symmetry.space_group_name_H-M   'P 1'
#
loop_
_entity.id
_entity.type
_entity.pdbx_description
1 polymer ?
#
loop_
_entity_poly.entity_id
_entity_poly.type
_entity_poly.pdbx_seq_one_letter_code
_entity_poly.pdbx_strand_id
1 'polypeptide(L)'
;MSTQGKKKTADSELVQKFLATQESAYFSVLYDKYSTKVYSRCLSLLKDVALAQDATQEVFVKIYLNLSKFNERSQFSTWVYSITYNYCIDTIRRNKKQRALFSDEMERVPEIEDDVHDEELLTMEVNRLKEVLENIPAGDKAVLMMKYYDNMQIKEIARALDKTESAIKMKLKRAKHKAQAVYQSLYPASEA
;
A
#
# COMPACT_ATOMS: atom_id res chain seq x y z
N MET A 1 36.16 -4.54 -9.50
CA MET A 1 34.77 -4.79 -9.02
C MET A 1 34.35 -3.59 -8.19
N SER A 2 33.65 -2.63 -8.81
CA SER A 2 33.29 -1.36 -8.16
C SER A 2 31.98 -1.53 -7.41
N THR A 3 32.05 -1.60 -6.10
CA THR A 3 30.90 -1.42 -5.20
C THR A 3 30.47 0.04 -5.28
N GLN A 4 29.47 0.33 -6.12
CA GLN A 4 28.76 1.60 -6.06
C GLN A 4 28.10 1.71 -4.68
N GLY A 5 28.70 2.48 -3.78
CA GLY A 5 28.14 2.83 -2.48
C GLY A 5 26.79 3.52 -2.69
N LYS A 6 25.70 2.84 -2.37
CA LYS A 6 24.37 3.48 -2.31
C LYS A 6 24.48 4.68 -1.38
N LYS A 7 24.23 5.88 -1.91
CA LYS A 7 24.17 7.12 -1.12
C LYS A 7 23.14 6.90 0.00
N LYS A 8 23.60 6.85 1.26
CA LYS A 8 22.73 6.69 2.43
C LYS A 8 21.70 7.83 2.41
N THR A 9 20.44 7.51 2.61
CA THR A 9 19.40 8.51 2.76
C THR A 9 19.41 9.05 4.19
N ALA A 10 18.93 10.28 4.40
CA ALA A 10 18.80 10.86 5.74
C ALA A 10 18.02 9.95 6.71
N ASP A 11 17.04 9.19 6.22
CA ASP A 11 16.27 8.24 7.03
C ASP A 11 17.12 7.05 7.47
N SER A 12 17.98 6.50 6.59
CA SER A 12 18.89 5.41 6.94
C SER A 12 19.89 5.83 8.01
N GLU A 13 20.36 7.07 7.97
CA GLU A 13 21.25 7.63 9.00
C GLU A 13 20.54 7.76 10.35
N LEU A 14 19.29 8.23 10.36
CA LEU A 14 18.48 8.31 11.58
C LEU A 14 18.24 6.93 12.18
N VAL A 15 17.92 5.93 11.35
CA VAL A 15 17.77 4.53 11.78
C VAL A 15 19.06 4.01 12.42
N GLN A 16 20.21 4.21 11.77
CA GLN A 16 21.50 3.76 12.30
C GLN A 16 21.86 4.45 13.61
N LYS A 17 21.64 5.76 13.73
CA LYS A 17 21.85 6.50 14.99
C LYS A 17 20.97 5.97 16.10
N PHE A 18 19.67 5.78 15.83
CA PHE A 18 18.76 5.19 16.81
C PHE A 18 19.21 3.80 17.27
N LEU A 19 19.59 2.92 16.34
CA LEU A 19 20.04 1.57 16.68
C LEU A 19 21.35 1.55 17.50
N ALA A 20 22.24 2.54 17.28
CA ALA A 20 23.51 2.65 17.98
C ALA A 20 23.36 3.25 19.38
N THR A 21 22.50 4.27 19.56
CA THR A 21 22.40 5.06 20.80
C THR A 21 21.17 4.77 21.64
N GLN A 22 20.13 4.18 21.03
CA GLN A 22 18.79 4.00 21.62
C GLN A 22 18.11 5.34 22.03
N GLU A 23 18.60 6.46 21.53
CA GLU A 23 18.01 7.77 21.82
C GLU A 23 16.69 7.95 21.07
N SER A 24 15.60 8.13 21.81
CA SER A 24 14.25 8.27 21.27
C SER A 24 14.09 9.44 20.29
N ALA A 25 14.91 10.49 20.40
CA ALA A 25 14.89 11.67 19.54
C ALA A 25 15.01 11.31 18.04
N TYR A 26 15.87 10.34 17.68
CA TYR A 26 16.03 9.91 16.29
C TYR A 26 14.77 9.19 15.75
N PHE A 27 14.12 8.40 16.59
CA PHE A 27 12.86 7.76 16.20
C PHE A 27 11.71 8.76 16.11
N SER A 28 11.66 9.77 16.99
CA SER A 28 10.66 10.83 16.93
C SER A 28 10.70 11.58 15.60
N VAL A 29 11.87 11.88 15.06
CA VAL A 29 12.01 12.52 13.74
C VAL A 29 11.42 11.63 12.63
N LEU A 30 11.64 10.31 12.69
CA LEU A 30 11.04 9.38 11.73
C LEU A 30 9.52 9.30 11.90
N TYR A 31 9.04 9.27 13.15
CA TYR A 31 7.62 9.29 13.45
C TYR A 31 6.93 10.53 12.88
N ASP A 32 7.44 11.71 13.15
CA ASP A 32 6.88 12.99 12.67
C ASP A 32 6.85 13.05 11.14
N LYS A 33 7.89 12.56 10.49
CA LYS A 33 7.99 12.52 9.02
C LYS A 33 6.98 11.60 8.36
N TYR A 34 6.61 10.48 9.01
CA TYR A 34 5.82 9.42 8.39
C TYR A 34 4.42 9.26 8.96
N SER A 35 4.10 9.79 10.15
CA SER A 35 2.82 9.58 10.83
C SER A 35 1.60 9.95 9.98
N THR A 36 1.58 11.15 9.44
CA THR A 36 0.49 11.63 8.56
C THR A 36 0.35 10.76 7.31
N LYS A 37 1.48 10.32 6.72
CA LYS A 37 1.48 9.49 5.51
C LYS A 37 0.98 8.08 5.79
N VAL A 38 1.35 7.49 6.92
CA VAL A 38 0.87 6.19 7.39
C VAL A 38 -0.63 6.28 7.68
N TYR A 39 -1.06 7.28 8.45
CA TYR A 39 -2.48 7.50 8.75
C TYR A 39 -3.33 7.64 7.49
N SER A 40 -2.89 8.44 6.53
CA SER A 40 -3.61 8.63 5.26
C SER A 40 -3.81 7.31 4.49
N ARG A 41 -2.82 6.40 4.51
CA ARG A 41 -2.93 5.07 3.90
C ARG A 41 -3.87 4.16 4.68
N CYS A 42 -3.76 4.17 6.00
CA CYS A 42 -4.68 3.42 6.87
C CYS A 42 -6.13 3.88 6.62
N LEU A 43 -6.39 5.18 6.65
CA LEU A 43 -7.72 5.74 6.42
C LEU A 43 -8.26 5.38 5.02
N SER A 44 -7.41 5.49 3.99
CA SER A 44 -7.79 5.13 2.62
C SER A 44 -8.22 3.68 2.46
N LEU A 45 -7.58 2.74 3.19
CA LEU A 45 -7.86 1.30 3.09
C LEU A 45 -8.96 0.85 4.05
N LEU A 46 -8.93 1.32 5.29
CA LEU A 46 -9.85 0.88 6.35
C LEU A 46 -11.20 1.60 6.29
N LYS A 47 -11.25 2.81 5.71
CA LYS A 47 -12.45 3.64 5.55
C LYS A 47 -13.16 3.99 6.87
N ASP A 48 -12.44 3.93 7.98
CA ASP A 48 -12.91 4.22 9.32
C ASP A 48 -11.83 5.00 10.07
N VAL A 49 -12.21 6.13 10.67
CA VAL A 49 -11.29 7.06 11.33
C VAL A 49 -10.66 6.43 12.58
N ALA A 50 -11.49 5.77 13.42
CA ALA A 50 -11.01 5.16 14.65
C ALA A 50 -10.07 3.99 14.34
N LEU A 51 -10.46 3.09 13.43
CA LEU A 51 -9.60 1.99 12.98
C LEU A 51 -8.31 2.50 12.32
N ALA A 52 -8.35 3.62 11.60
CA ALA A 52 -7.15 4.19 10.98
C ALA A 52 -6.19 4.79 12.01
N GLN A 53 -6.71 5.40 13.08
CA GLN A 53 -5.90 5.90 14.19
C GLN A 53 -5.21 4.75 14.94
N ASP A 54 -5.97 3.73 15.32
CA ASP A 54 -5.45 2.53 15.98
C ASP A 54 -4.42 1.82 15.10
N ALA A 55 -4.74 1.62 13.82
CA ALA A 55 -3.82 1.02 12.87
C ALA A 55 -2.51 1.81 12.72
N THR A 56 -2.58 3.13 12.77
CA THR A 56 -1.39 3.99 12.70
C THR A 56 -0.47 3.75 13.90
N GLN A 57 -1.03 3.71 15.11
CA GLN A 57 -0.25 3.43 16.32
C GLN A 57 0.39 2.04 16.27
N GLU A 58 -0.39 1.02 15.93
CA GLU A 58 0.08 -0.36 15.80
C GLU A 58 1.19 -0.52 14.73
N VAL A 59 1.04 0.18 13.60
CA VAL A 59 2.07 0.21 12.55
C VAL A 59 3.37 0.80 13.09
N PHE A 60 3.32 1.90 13.85
CA PHE A 60 4.54 2.49 14.43
C PHE A 60 5.15 1.63 15.52
N VAL A 61 4.36 0.93 16.32
CA VAL A 61 4.87 -0.10 17.25
C VAL A 61 5.61 -1.19 16.47
N LYS A 62 5.03 -1.69 15.36
CA LYS A 62 5.70 -2.69 14.50
C LYS A 62 6.97 -2.16 13.84
N ILE A 63 6.98 -0.90 13.40
CA ILE A 63 8.18 -0.23 12.86
C ILE A 63 9.28 -0.20 13.94
N TYR A 64 8.97 0.28 15.12
CA TYR A 64 9.90 0.37 16.25
C TYR A 64 10.52 -0.99 16.59
N LEU A 65 9.69 -2.01 16.82
CA LEU A 65 10.13 -3.35 17.18
C LEU A 65 10.93 -4.07 16.08
N ASN A 66 10.74 -3.68 14.82
CA ASN A 66 11.43 -4.31 13.69
C ASN A 66 12.47 -3.39 13.02
N LEU A 67 12.80 -2.25 13.62
CA LEU A 67 13.70 -1.28 13.01
C LEU A 67 15.10 -1.87 12.71
N SER A 68 15.58 -2.78 13.55
CA SER A 68 16.82 -3.53 13.35
C SER A 68 16.80 -4.45 12.11
N LYS A 69 15.62 -4.82 11.61
CA LYS A 69 15.46 -5.62 10.37
C LYS A 69 15.50 -4.79 9.10
N PHE A 70 15.49 -3.45 9.21
CA PHE A 70 15.69 -2.59 8.06
C PHE A 70 17.13 -2.70 7.56
N ASN A 71 17.30 -3.32 6.39
CA ASN A 71 18.61 -3.67 5.83
C ASN A 71 19.00 -2.87 4.58
N GLU A 72 18.39 -1.70 4.38
CA GLU A 72 18.67 -0.77 3.27
C GLU A 72 18.53 -1.39 1.85
N ARG A 73 17.82 -2.52 1.70
CA ARG A 73 17.54 -3.12 0.38
C ARG A 73 16.50 -2.33 -0.43
N SER A 74 15.77 -1.43 0.23
CA SER A 74 14.84 -0.46 -0.33
C SER A 74 14.97 0.87 0.39
N GLN A 75 14.28 1.90 -0.09
CA GLN A 75 14.15 3.14 0.69
C GLN A 75 13.38 2.86 1.99
N PHE A 76 13.67 3.63 3.04
CA PHE A 76 12.99 3.51 4.32
C PHE A 76 11.47 3.73 4.19
N SER A 77 11.06 4.70 3.35
CA SER A 77 9.64 4.93 3.03
C SER A 77 8.95 3.67 2.47
N THR A 78 9.59 2.98 1.53
CA THR A 78 9.09 1.72 0.96
C THR A 78 8.90 0.65 2.03
N TRP A 79 9.86 0.55 2.97
CA TRP A 79 9.78 -0.41 4.07
C TRP A 79 8.64 -0.06 5.05
N VAL A 80 8.50 1.21 5.45
CA VAL A 80 7.39 1.70 6.28
C VAL A 80 6.04 1.42 5.62
N TYR A 81 5.89 1.75 4.34
CA TYR A 81 4.63 1.53 3.63
C TYR A 81 4.31 0.04 3.45
N SER A 82 5.32 -0.81 3.29
CA SER A 82 5.13 -2.26 3.27
C SER A 82 4.49 -2.77 4.57
N ILE A 83 4.97 -2.32 5.72
CA ILE A 83 4.38 -2.65 7.02
C ILE A 83 2.94 -2.14 7.13
N THR A 84 2.71 -0.89 6.68
CA THR A 84 1.38 -0.26 6.70
C THR A 84 0.37 -1.04 5.87
N TYR A 85 0.70 -1.34 4.61
CA TYR A 85 -0.20 -2.07 3.71
C TYR A 85 -0.51 -3.49 4.21
N ASN A 86 0.50 -4.21 4.70
CA ASN A 86 0.31 -5.54 5.26
C ASN A 86 -0.63 -5.49 6.47
N TYR A 87 -0.39 -4.56 7.39
CA TYR A 87 -1.25 -4.41 8.56
C TYR A 87 -2.72 -4.14 8.17
N CYS A 88 -2.96 -3.20 7.26
CA CYS A 88 -4.30 -2.86 6.80
C CYS A 88 -4.99 -4.04 6.10
N ILE A 89 -4.29 -4.73 5.19
CA ILE A 89 -4.83 -5.89 4.47
C ILE A 89 -5.19 -7.01 5.44
N ASP A 90 -4.33 -7.29 6.42
CA ASP A 90 -4.57 -8.34 7.41
C ASP A 90 -5.73 -7.96 8.34
N THR A 91 -5.87 -6.69 8.70
CA THR A 91 -7.02 -6.18 9.48
C THR A 91 -8.32 -6.36 8.71
N ILE A 92 -8.35 -5.99 7.41
CA ILE A 92 -9.53 -6.18 6.56
C ILE A 92 -9.89 -7.66 6.42
N ARG A 93 -8.91 -8.54 6.24
CA ARG A 93 -9.14 -9.99 6.15
C ARG A 93 -9.71 -10.56 7.45
N ARG A 94 -9.18 -10.14 8.60
CA ARG A 94 -9.70 -10.56 9.92
C ARG A 94 -11.14 -10.11 10.12
N ASN A 95 -11.43 -8.84 9.79
CA ASN A 95 -12.78 -8.30 9.91
C ASN A 95 -13.77 -8.98 8.93
N LYS A 96 -13.34 -9.26 7.69
CA LYS A 96 -14.15 -10.02 6.72
C LYS A 96 -14.42 -11.45 7.22
N LYS A 97 -13.41 -12.15 7.76
CA LYS A 97 -13.58 -13.49 8.33
C LYS A 97 -14.55 -13.49 9.52
N GLN A 98 -14.46 -12.51 10.41
CA GLN A 98 -15.42 -12.37 11.51
C GLN A 98 -16.84 -12.13 10.98
N ARG A 99 -17.02 -11.27 9.97
CA ARG A 99 -18.33 -11.02 9.36
C ARG A 99 -18.85 -12.24 8.58
N ALA A 100 -17.97 -12.97 7.86
CA ALA A 100 -18.34 -14.18 7.09
C ALA A 100 -18.74 -15.37 7.99
N LEU A 101 -18.38 -15.38 9.27
CA LEU A 101 -18.95 -16.31 10.24
C LEU A 101 -20.46 -16.03 10.51
N PHE A 102 -20.96 -14.91 9.99
CA PHE A 102 -22.37 -14.49 10.12
C PHE A 102 -23.08 -14.27 8.78
N SER A 103 -22.40 -14.47 7.61
CA SER A 103 -23.02 -14.36 6.27
C SER A 103 -22.22 -15.09 5.22
N ASP A 104 -22.90 -15.93 4.46
CA ASP A 104 -22.38 -16.79 3.39
C ASP A 104 -22.43 -16.03 2.05
N GLU A 105 -21.33 -15.39 1.63
CA GLU A 105 -21.19 -14.88 0.24
C GLU A 105 -19.74 -15.03 -0.27
N MET A 106 -19.55 -15.96 -1.21
CA MET A 106 -18.32 -16.14 -1.98
C MET A 106 -18.34 -15.28 -3.24
N GLU A 107 -17.43 -14.33 -3.34
CA GLU A 107 -17.23 -13.49 -4.50
C GLU A 107 -16.48 -14.25 -5.62
N ARG A 108 -17.13 -14.52 -6.75
CA ARG A 108 -16.51 -15.08 -7.98
C ARG A 108 -15.75 -13.97 -8.72
N VAL A 109 -14.51 -14.26 -9.10
CA VAL A 109 -13.65 -13.36 -9.89
C VAL A 109 -13.78 -13.74 -11.38
N PRO A 110 -14.18 -12.83 -12.27
CA PRO A 110 -14.21 -13.08 -13.73
C PRO A 110 -12.79 -13.20 -14.31
N GLU A 111 -12.61 -14.04 -15.32
CA GLU A 111 -11.42 -14.05 -16.17
C GLU A 111 -11.43 -12.84 -17.12
N ILE A 112 -10.27 -12.18 -17.26
CA ILE A 112 -10.14 -10.94 -18.02
C ILE A 112 -9.00 -11.08 -19.03
N GLU A 113 -9.28 -10.90 -20.32
CA GLU A 113 -8.34 -11.12 -21.44
C GLU A 113 -7.56 -9.88 -21.89
N ASP A 114 -8.09 -8.66 -21.76
CA ASP A 114 -7.46 -7.45 -22.29
C ASP A 114 -6.52 -6.73 -21.31
N ASP A 115 -5.54 -6.00 -21.83
CA ASP A 115 -4.56 -5.25 -21.05
C ASP A 115 -4.93 -3.76 -21.02
N VAL A 116 -5.16 -3.22 -19.82
CA VAL A 116 -5.44 -1.79 -19.61
C VAL A 116 -4.13 -1.03 -19.52
N HIS A 117 -3.94 -0.05 -20.38
CA HIS A 117 -2.75 0.79 -20.39
C HIS A 117 -2.69 1.71 -19.15
N ASP A 118 -1.48 1.91 -18.61
CA ASP A 118 -1.27 2.78 -17.44
C ASP A 118 -1.73 4.23 -17.69
N GLU A 119 -1.63 4.70 -18.94
CA GLU A 119 -2.04 6.05 -19.37
C GLU A 119 -3.54 6.32 -19.16
N GLU A 120 -4.41 5.32 -19.32
CA GLU A 120 -5.84 5.47 -19.12
C GLU A 120 -6.21 5.80 -17.67
N LEU A 121 -5.49 5.23 -16.70
CA LEU A 121 -5.70 5.55 -15.29
C LEU A 121 -5.15 6.93 -14.91
N LEU A 122 -4.07 7.35 -15.55
CA LEU A 122 -3.40 8.64 -15.27
C LEU A 122 -4.17 9.83 -15.85
N THR A 123 -5.02 9.62 -16.85
CA THR A 123 -5.88 10.67 -17.46
C THR A 123 -7.16 10.93 -16.69
N MET A 124 -7.52 10.07 -15.75
CA MET A 124 -8.71 10.27 -14.92
C MET A 124 -8.58 11.53 -14.05
N GLU A 125 -9.62 12.35 -14.00
CA GLU A 125 -9.68 13.44 -13.03
C GLU A 125 -9.52 12.90 -11.59
N VAL A 126 -8.78 13.63 -10.76
CA VAL A 126 -8.40 13.19 -9.40
C VAL A 126 -9.61 12.77 -8.55
N ASN A 127 -10.73 13.52 -8.66
CA ASN A 127 -11.94 13.20 -7.91
C ASN A 127 -12.58 11.89 -8.40
N ARG A 128 -12.64 11.66 -9.70
CA ARG A 128 -13.16 10.44 -10.31
C ARG A 128 -12.28 9.23 -9.94
N LEU A 129 -10.97 9.39 -10.02
CA LEU A 129 -10.04 8.34 -9.61
C LEU A 129 -10.22 7.95 -8.14
N LYS A 130 -10.42 8.93 -7.25
CA LYS A 130 -10.70 8.68 -5.82
C LYS A 130 -11.96 7.83 -5.65
N GLU A 131 -13.05 8.20 -6.33
CA GLU A 131 -14.31 7.47 -6.27
C GLU A 131 -14.18 6.05 -6.82
N VAL A 132 -13.48 5.87 -7.95
CA VAL A 132 -13.17 4.55 -8.51
C VAL A 132 -12.39 3.69 -7.49
N LEU A 133 -11.34 4.24 -6.88
CA LEU A 133 -10.54 3.55 -5.88
C LEU A 133 -11.33 3.20 -4.60
N GLU A 134 -12.41 3.90 -4.31
CA GLU A 134 -13.30 3.58 -3.20
C GLU A 134 -14.24 2.41 -3.51
N ASN A 135 -14.49 2.14 -4.77
CA ASN A 135 -15.41 1.10 -5.24
C ASN A 135 -14.72 -0.20 -5.69
N ILE A 136 -13.40 -0.29 -5.61
CA ILE A 136 -12.67 -1.54 -5.85
C ILE A 136 -12.26 -2.24 -4.54
N PRO A 137 -12.01 -3.57 -4.57
CA PRO A 137 -11.55 -4.30 -3.39
C PRO A 137 -10.28 -3.71 -2.78
N ALA A 138 -10.21 -3.65 -1.45
CA ALA A 138 -9.09 -3.02 -0.73
C ALA A 138 -7.71 -3.61 -1.09
N GLY A 139 -7.63 -4.92 -1.37
CA GLY A 139 -6.38 -5.55 -1.80
C GLY A 139 -5.95 -5.17 -3.21
N ASP A 140 -6.88 -4.79 -4.10
CA ASP A 140 -6.60 -4.28 -5.44
C ASP A 140 -6.23 -2.79 -5.37
N LYS A 141 -6.97 -2.00 -4.56
CA LYS A 141 -6.62 -0.62 -4.22
C LYS A 141 -5.19 -0.53 -3.65
N ALA A 142 -4.84 -1.41 -2.70
CA ALA A 142 -3.51 -1.41 -2.08
C ALA A 142 -2.39 -1.57 -3.12
N VAL A 143 -2.48 -2.53 -4.06
CA VAL A 143 -1.41 -2.72 -5.05
C VAL A 143 -1.31 -1.56 -6.05
N LEU A 144 -2.43 -0.93 -6.41
CA LEU A 144 -2.44 0.28 -7.22
C LEU A 144 -1.78 1.45 -6.48
N MET A 145 -2.12 1.67 -5.21
CA MET A 145 -1.49 2.71 -4.38
C MET A 145 0.01 2.46 -4.22
N MET A 146 0.44 1.23 -3.92
CA MET A 146 1.87 0.87 -3.83
C MET A 146 2.61 1.20 -5.13
N LYS A 147 2.01 0.88 -6.27
CA LYS A 147 2.64 1.07 -7.59
C LYS A 147 2.67 2.52 -8.03
N TYR A 148 1.52 3.22 -7.99
CA TYR A 148 1.36 4.53 -8.63
C TYR A 148 1.45 5.70 -7.66
N TYR A 149 0.97 5.55 -6.43
CA TYR A 149 1.04 6.60 -5.41
C TYR A 149 2.37 6.60 -4.66
N ASP A 150 2.87 5.41 -4.28
CA ASP A 150 4.13 5.25 -3.55
C ASP A 150 5.33 4.96 -4.47
N ASN A 151 5.10 4.82 -5.78
CA ASN A 151 6.11 4.59 -6.81
C ASN A 151 7.02 3.38 -6.51
N MET A 152 6.47 2.34 -5.88
CA MET A 152 7.20 1.12 -5.55
C MET A 152 7.47 0.28 -6.81
N GLN A 153 8.66 -0.32 -6.87
CA GLN A 153 8.99 -1.28 -7.94
C GLN A 153 8.25 -2.61 -7.72
N ILE A 154 7.95 -3.34 -8.80
CA ILE A 154 7.27 -4.65 -8.71
C ILE A 154 7.93 -5.59 -7.70
N LYS A 155 9.28 -5.64 -7.72
CA LYS A 155 10.05 -6.47 -6.77
C LYS A 155 9.88 -6.05 -5.31
N GLU A 156 9.67 -4.76 -5.05
CA GLU A 156 9.43 -4.23 -3.70
C GLU A 156 8.03 -4.58 -3.22
N ILE A 157 7.02 -4.43 -4.09
CA ILE A 157 5.64 -4.84 -3.82
C ILE A 157 5.58 -6.36 -3.58
N ALA A 158 6.30 -7.16 -4.40
CA ALA A 158 6.36 -8.60 -4.25
C ALA A 158 6.92 -9.01 -2.88
N ARG A 159 8.02 -8.39 -2.44
CA ARG A 159 8.59 -8.61 -1.10
C ARG A 159 7.64 -8.14 0.00
N ALA A 160 7.04 -6.95 -0.17
CA ALA A 160 6.13 -6.39 0.82
C ALA A 160 4.94 -7.31 1.09
N LEU A 161 4.37 -7.91 0.04
CA LEU A 161 3.16 -8.74 0.13
C LEU A 161 3.46 -10.24 0.22
N ASP A 162 4.75 -10.63 0.32
CA ASP A 162 5.18 -12.04 0.31
C ASP A 162 4.60 -12.81 -0.89
N LYS A 163 4.83 -12.28 -2.09
CA LYS A 163 4.37 -12.83 -3.37
C LYS A 163 5.48 -12.84 -4.40
N THR A 164 5.30 -13.59 -5.48
CA THR A 164 6.19 -13.54 -6.64
C THR A 164 5.94 -12.28 -7.47
N GLU A 165 6.95 -11.81 -8.20
CA GLU A 165 6.79 -10.67 -9.11
C GLU A 165 5.73 -10.93 -10.18
N SER A 166 5.64 -12.16 -10.67
CA SER A 166 4.61 -12.58 -11.64
C SER A 166 3.20 -12.45 -11.04
N ALA A 167 3.00 -12.90 -9.79
CA ALA A 167 1.73 -12.76 -9.10
C ALA A 167 1.34 -11.28 -8.89
N ILE A 168 2.32 -10.41 -8.62
CA ILE A 168 2.07 -8.97 -8.49
C ILE A 168 1.69 -8.34 -9.84
N LYS A 169 2.39 -8.70 -10.94
CA LYS A 169 2.04 -8.23 -12.29
C LYS A 169 0.60 -8.61 -12.63
N MET A 170 0.22 -9.87 -12.41
CA MET A 170 -1.15 -10.34 -12.65
C MET A 170 -2.17 -9.63 -11.75
N LYS A 171 -1.83 -9.40 -10.48
CA LYS A 171 -2.71 -8.68 -9.56
C LYS A 171 -2.90 -7.22 -9.98
N LEU A 172 -1.84 -6.53 -10.41
CA LEU A 172 -1.91 -5.17 -10.95
C LEU A 172 -2.78 -5.12 -12.22
N LYS A 173 -2.58 -6.06 -13.15
CA LYS A 173 -3.43 -6.18 -14.35
C LYS A 173 -4.91 -6.26 -13.96
N ARG A 174 -5.28 -7.20 -13.10
CA ARG A 174 -6.67 -7.37 -12.61
C ARG A 174 -7.19 -6.12 -11.88
N ALA A 175 -6.37 -5.48 -11.08
CA ALA A 175 -6.76 -4.28 -10.35
C ALA A 175 -7.05 -3.10 -11.29
N LYS A 176 -6.24 -2.92 -12.35
CA LYS A 176 -6.48 -1.91 -13.39
C LYS A 176 -7.81 -2.15 -14.12
N HIS A 177 -8.07 -3.39 -14.53
CA HIS A 177 -9.33 -3.74 -15.19
C HIS A 177 -10.55 -3.47 -14.31
N LYS A 178 -10.48 -3.83 -13.03
CA LYS A 178 -11.57 -3.52 -12.10
C LYS A 178 -11.78 -2.02 -11.95
N ALA A 179 -10.69 -1.25 -11.86
CA ALA A 179 -10.77 0.20 -11.78
C ALA A 179 -11.41 0.79 -13.04
N GLN A 180 -11.04 0.31 -14.23
CA GLN A 180 -11.63 0.74 -15.48
C GLN A 180 -13.12 0.36 -15.59
N ALA A 181 -13.50 -0.86 -15.22
CA ALA A 181 -14.89 -1.29 -15.23
C ALA A 181 -15.76 -0.43 -14.28
N VAL A 182 -15.24 -0.13 -13.08
CA VAL A 182 -15.91 0.78 -12.13
C VAL A 182 -16.00 2.18 -12.73
N TYR A 183 -14.94 2.70 -13.34
CA TYR A 183 -14.96 4.00 -13.98
C TYR A 183 -16.04 4.08 -15.08
N GLN A 184 -16.09 3.10 -15.97
CA GLN A 184 -17.12 3.04 -17.04
C GLN A 184 -18.54 2.92 -16.49
N SER A 185 -18.71 2.22 -15.37
CA SER A 185 -20.01 2.11 -14.69
C SER A 185 -20.45 3.41 -14.01
N LEU A 186 -19.52 4.15 -13.42
CA LEU A 186 -19.82 5.42 -12.74
C LEU A 186 -19.94 6.59 -13.72
N TYR A 187 -19.20 6.53 -14.81
CA TYR A 187 -19.08 7.60 -15.82
C TYR A 187 -19.24 7.02 -17.23
N PRO A 188 -20.43 6.53 -17.58
CA PRO A 188 -20.71 6.04 -18.94
C PRO A 188 -20.45 7.17 -19.93
N ALA A 189 -19.77 6.86 -21.04
CA ALA A 189 -19.62 7.81 -22.13
C ALA A 189 -21.04 8.23 -22.56
N SER A 190 -21.35 9.52 -22.49
CA SER A 190 -22.60 10.04 -23.06
C SER A 190 -22.55 9.69 -24.53
N GLU A 191 -23.48 8.85 -24.98
CA GLU A 191 -23.71 8.69 -26.43
C GLU A 191 -24.01 10.06 -27.01
N ALA A 192 -23.06 10.59 -27.80
CA ALA A 192 -23.19 11.83 -28.54
C ALA A 192 -23.85 11.56 -29.87
#